data_55b83d2caf50a2a2ebe9e2e18ebc46fd
#
_entry.id   55b83d2caf50a2a2ebe9e2e18ebc46fd
#
_cell.length_a   1.000
_cell.length_b   1.000
_cell.length_c   1.000
_cell.angle_alpha   90.00
_cell.angle_beta   90.00
_cell.angle_gamma   90.00
#
_symmetry.space_group_name_H-M   'P 1'
#
loop_
_entity.id
_entity.type
_entity.pdbx_description
1 polymer ?
#
loop_
_entity_poly.entity_id
_entity_poly.type
_entity_poly.pdbx_seq_one_letter_code
_entity_poly.pdbx_strand_id
1 'polypeptide(L)'
;MNKKITNVLIAAVAVLILLSMSLFVVDQRQNAIVFQLGEVVGVKTEPGLNFKVPLLQNVRFFDSRILTLDAGEPERFITAEKKNVMVDAFIKWRIVDVKQYYVSVGGDEVRARTRLLQTVNSSMREEFGKRTIHEVVSGEREKIMTVLREKTDIDARKIGVEVLDVRLKRVDFPLEISESVYRRMDAERKRVANELRATGNAESEKIRADADKQREVILAVAYRDAQKTKGEGDAKASATYAAAFGRNTEFYSFYRSLEAYKQSFKNKSDVMVIDPSSAFFKYLKSSGRAGK
;
A
#
# COMPACT_ATOMS: atom_id res chain seq x y z
N MET A 1 -82.77 -12.50 44.21
CA MET A 1 -82.02 -11.75 43.25
C MET A 1 -82.74 -11.80 41.91
N ASN A 2 -83.17 -10.64 41.38
CA ASN A 2 -84.05 -10.64 40.20
C ASN A 2 -83.32 -11.22 38.97
N LYS A 3 -83.90 -12.31 38.36
CA LYS A 3 -83.32 -12.94 37.13
C LYS A 3 -82.93 -11.93 36.02
N LYS A 4 -83.60 -10.76 35.93
CA LYS A 4 -83.33 -9.72 35.03
C LYS A 4 -81.96 -9.03 35.34
N ILE A 5 -81.65 -8.82 36.63
CA ILE A 5 -80.42 -8.19 37.07
C ILE A 5 -79.24 -9.13 36.83
N THR A 6 -79.43 -10.41 37.08
CA THR A 6 -78.39 -11.48 36.83
C THR A 6 -78.08 -11.61 35.35
N ASN A 7 -79.06 -11.53 34.45
CA ASN A 7 -78.81 -11.57 32.99
C ASN A 7 -78.18 -10.34 32.49
N VAL A 8 -78.51 -9.16 33.00
CA VAL A 8 -77.80 -7.91 32.67
C VAL A 8 -76.32 -7.89 33.11
N LEU A 9 -76.08 -8.47 34.31
CA LEU A 9 -74.72 -8.59 34.84
C LEU A 9 -73.93 -9.57 34.00
N ILE A 10 -74.46 -10.70 33.57
CA ILE A 10 -73.79 -11.68 32.69
C ILE A 10 -73.48 -11.02 31.31
N ALA A 11 -74.43 -10.30 30.74
CA ALA A 11 -74.28 -9.61 29.47
C ALA A 11 -73.16 -8.52 29.56
N ALA A 12 -73.15 -7.76 30.65
CA ALA A 12 -72.10 -6.72 30.87
C ALA A 12 -70.70 -7.38 31.03
N VAL A 13 -70.60 -8.48 31.73
CA VAL A 13 -69.31 -9.23 31.84
C VAL A 13 -68.91 -9.81 30.48
N ALA A 14 -69.84 -10.35 29.70
CA ALA A 14 -69.52 -10.85 28.36
C ALA A 14 -69.04 -9.76 27.41
N VAL A 15 -69.63 -8.57 27.43
CA VAL A 15 -69.18 -7.42 26.65
C VAL A 15 -67.83 -6.96 27.09
N LEU A 16 -67.54 -6.96 28.40
CA LEU A 16 -66.26 -6.56 28.95
C LEU A 16 -65.13 -7.53 28.56
N ILE A 17 -65.44 -8.83 28.53
CA ILE A 17 -64.52 -9.88 28.03
C ILE A 17 -64.27 -9.70 26.52
N LEU A 18 -65.30 -9.47 25.73
CA LEU A 18 -65.16 -9.22 24.28
C LEU A 18 -64.32 -7.95 24.01
N LEU A 19 -64.55 -6.88 24.73
CA LEU A 19 -63.72 -5.65 24.65
C LEU A 19 -62.28 -5.93 25.04
N SER A 20 -62.04 -6.67 26.11
CA SER A 20 -60.67 -7.06 26.52
C SER A 20 -59.93 -7.89 25.45
N MET A 21 -60.63 -8.81 24.77
CA MET A 21 -60.09 -9.62 23.69
C MET A 21 -59.90 -8.84 22.39
N SER A 22 -60.56 -7.69 22.23
CA SER A 22 -60.49 -6.84 21.06
C SER A 22 -59.26 -5.90 21.05
N LEU A 23 -58.69 -5.65 22.22
CA LEU A 23 -57.57 -4.73 22.39
C LEU A 23 -56.24 -5.47 22.35
N PHE A 24 -55.25 -4.92 21.63
CA PHE A 24 -53.85 -5.36 21.71
C PHE A 24 -52.92 -4.15 21.65
N VAL A 25 -51.75 -4.29 22.26
CA VAL A 25 -50.74 -3.26 22.31
C VAL A 25 -49.58 -3.64 21.41
N VAL A 26 -49.13 -2.72 20.57
CA VAL A 26 -47.90 -2.86 19.76
C VAL A 26 -46.78 -2.12 20.49
N ASP A 27 -45.72 -2.85 20.84
CA ASP A 27 -44.50 -2.28 21.43
C ASP A 27 -43.69 -1.55 20.38
N GLN A 28 -42.90 -0.54 20.79
CA GLN A 28 -41.96 0.19 19.90
C GLN A 28 -40.90 -0.70 19.23
N ARG A 29 -40.66 -1.89 19.79
CA ARG A 29 -39.68 -2.86 19.29
C ARG A 29 -40.27 -3.86 18.32
N GLN A 30 -41.59 -3.80 18.07
CA GLN A 30 -42.31 -4.79 17.31
C GLN A 30 -43.27 -4.14 16.31
N ASN A 31 -43.40 -4.77 15.17
CA ASN A 31 -44.47 -4.51 14.22
C ASN A 31 -45.51 -5.65 14.32
N ALA A 32 -46.74 -5.33 14.09
CA ALA A 32 -47.82 -6.32 14.14
C ALA A 32 -48.51 -6.49 12.78
N ILE A 33 -48.76 -7.73 12.40
CA ILE A 33 -49.64 -8.05 11.27
C ILE A 33 -50.95 -8.61 11.83
N VAL A 34 -52.06 -8.06 11.33
CA VAL A 34 -53.41 -8.55 11.64
C VAL A 34 -53.85 -9.45 10.50
N PHE A 35 -54.15 -10.71 10.85
CA PHE A 35 -54.66 -11.72 9.94
C PHE A 35 -56.17 -11.91 10.16
N GLN A 36 -56.90 -12.12 9.10
CA GLN A 36 -58.29 -12.50 9.11
C GLN A 36 -58.45 -13.72 8.20
N LEU A 37 -58.89 -14.84 8.80
CA LEU A 37 -59.07 -16.13 8.09
C LEU A 37 -57.83 -16.56 7.28
N GLY A 38 -56.61 -16.17 7.73
CA GLY A 38 -55.36 -16.49 7.06
C GLY A 38 -54.81 -15.43 6.10
N GLU A 39 -55.61 -14.42 5.76
CA GLU A 39 -55.19 -13.31 4.91
C GLU A 39 -54.67 -12.11 5.71
N VAL A 40 -53.71 -11.38 5.19
CA VAL A 40 -53.17 -10.15 5.80
C VAL A 40 -54.12 -9.00 5.55
N VAL A 41 -54.82 -8.54 6.56
CA VAL A 41 -55.79 -7.43 6.47
C VAL A 41 -55.14 -6.08 6.77
N GLY A 42 -54.14 -6.06 7.65
CA GLY A 42 -53.46 -4.81 8.01
C GLY A 42 -52.12 -5.05 8.66
N VAL A 43 -51.25 -4.04 8.51
CA VAL A 43 -49.95 -3.95 9.18
C VAL A 43 -49.96 -2.77 10.13
N LYS A 44 -49.55 -2.96 11.37
CA LYS A 44 -49.44 -1.93 12.39
C LYS A 44 -48.00 -1.75 12.77
N THR A 45 -47.41 -0.63 12.32
CA THR A 45 -46.02 -0.25 12.57
C THR A 45 -45.89 0.79 13.67
N GLU A 46 -46.99 1.53 13.95
CA GLU A 46 -47.00 2.51 15.00
C GLU A 46 -47.23 1.87 16.36
N PRO A 47 -46.43 2.17 17.37
CA PRO A 47 -46.63 1.66 18.73
C PRO A 47 -47.88 2.29 19.35
N GLY A 48 -48.57 1.48 20.13
CA GLY A 48 -49.78 1.93 20.82
C GLY A 48 -50.90 0.90 20.89
N LEU A 49 -52.07 1.37 21.34
CA LEU A 49 -53.26 0.55 21.49
C LEU A 49 -53.96 0.40 20.14
N ASN A 50 -54.19 -0.84 19.72
CA ASN A 50 -54.85 -1.17 18.48
C ASN A 50 -56.03 -2.10 18.73
N PHE A 51 -56.98 -2.13 17.77
CA PHE A 51 -58.17 -2.97 17.81
C PHE A 51 -58.07 -4.12 16.82
N LYS A 52 -58.58 -5.29 17.26
CA LYS A 52 -58.81 -6.44 16.40
C LYS A 52 -60.23 -6.98 16.66
N VAL A 53 -60.78 -7.63 15.67
CA VAL A 53 -62.09 -8.34 15.84
C VAL A 53 -61.78 -9.69 16.51
N PRO A 54 -62.25 -9.90 17.76
CA PRO A 54 -61.99 -11.13 18.46
C PRO A 54 -62.63 -12.32 17.70
N LEU A 55 -62.02 -13.50 17.79
CA LEU A 55 -62.39 -14.75 17.12
C LEU A 55 -62.13 -14.80 15.60
N LEU A 56 -62.21 -13.71 14.87
CA LEU A 56 -61.98 -13.63 13.40
C LEU A 56 -60.56 -13.21 13.06
N GLN A 57 -59.97 -12.33 13.88
CA GLN A 57 -58.64 -11.78 13.62
C GLN A 57 -57.61 -12.29 14.61
N ASN A 58 -56.47 -12.67 14.04
CA ASN A 58 -55.26 -13.04 14.79
C ASN A 58 -54.14 -12.04 14.53
N VAL A 59 -53.30 -11.78 15.55
CA VAL A 59 -52.19 -10.85 15.47
C VAL A 59 -50.88 -11.59 15.66
N ARG A 60 -49.91 -11.36 14.76
CA ARG A 60 -48.52 -11.82 14.91
C ARG A 60 -47.61 -10.63 15.03
N PHE A 61 -46.67 -10.71 15.95
CA PHE A 61 -45.66 -9.67 16.20
C PHE A 61 -44.34 -10.08 15.57
N PHE A 62 -43.66 -9.08 15.01
CA PHE A 62 -42.35 -9.20 14.36
C PHE A 62 -41.38 -8.19 14.94
N ASP A 63 -40.16 -8.58 15.20
CA ASP A 63 -39.14 -7.71 15.77
C ASP A 63 -38.73 -6.62 14.75
N SER A 64 -38.76 -5.33 15.18
CA SER A 64 -38.35 -4.19 14.38
C SER A 64 -36.92 -3.72 14.69
N ARG A 65 -36.26 -4.34 15.67
CA ARG A 65 -34.89 -4.03 16.07
C ARG A 65 -33.90 -4.49 15.01
N ILE A 66 -32.67 -4.00 15.15
CA ILE A 66 -31.54 -4.47 14.37
C ILE A 66 -31.12 -5.86 14.90
N LEU A 67 -31.26 -6.85 14.07
CA LEU A 67 -30.86 -8.22 14.33
C LEU A 67 -29.45 -8.46 13.79
N THR A 68 -28.71 -9.34 14.45
CA THR A 68 -27.40 -9.76 13.99
C THR A 68 -27.47 -11.21 13.52
N LEU A 69 -27.03 -11.44 12.30
CA LEU A 69 -26.84 -12.76 11.74
C LEU A 69 -25.35 -13.06 11.67
N ASP A 70 -24.93 -14.01 12.48
CA ASP A 70 -23.57 -14.55 12.44
C ASP A 70 -23.56 -15.80 11.57
N ALA A 71 -22.59 -15.92 10.67
CA ALA A 71 -22.46 -17.08 9.78
C ALA A 71 -22.12 -18.36 10.55
N GLY A 72 -21.58 -18.24 11.77
CA GLY A 72 -21.28 -19.35 12.68
C GLY A 72 -19.99 -20.08 12.31
N GLU A 73 -19.89 -20.61 11.10
CA GLU A 73 -18.71 -21.30 10.60
C GLU A 73 -18.09 -20.53 9.42
N PRO A 74 -16.74 -20.43 9.37
CA PRO A 74 -16.07 -19.81 8.24
C PRO A 74 -16.35 -20.56 6.93
N GLU A 75 -16.78 -19.85 5.90
CA GLU A 75 -17.04 -20.43 4.58
C GLU A 75 -15.83 -20.27 3.65
N ARG A 76 -15.66 -21.22 2.74
CA ARG A 76 -14.54 -21.25 1.78
C ARG A 76 -14.88 -20.47 0.52
N PHE A 77 -14.03 -19.51 0.17
CA PHE A 77 -14.13 -18.72 -1.05
C PHE A 77 -12.86 -18.84 -1.89
N ILE A 78 -13.01 -18.69 -3.21
CA ILE A 78 -11.89 -18.72 -4.18
C ILE A 78 -11.65 -17.28 -4.65
N THR A 79 -10.40 -16.81 -4.55
CA THR A 79 -9.98 -15.48 -5.03
C THR A 79 -9.64 -15.51 -6.52
N ALA A 80 -9.44 -14.31 -7.13
CA ALA A 80 -8.99 -14.17 -8.52
C ALA A 80 -7.68 -14.93 -8.81
N GLU A 81 -6.82 -15.07 -7.79
CA GLU A 81 -5.57 -15.84 -7.86
C GLU A 81 -5.77 -17.36 -7.73
N LYS A 82 -7.02 -17.84 -7.75
CA LYS A 82 -7.38 -19.26 -7.56
C LYS A 82 -6.92 -19.84 -6.22
N LYS A 83 -6.77 -18.99 -5.20
CA LYS A 83 -6.42 -19.40 -3.83
C LYS A 83 -7.68 -19.50 -2.98
N ASN A 84 -7.76 -20.54 -2.17
CA ASN A 84 -8.85 -20.71 -1.20
C ASN A 84 -8.59 -19.85 0.04
N VAL A 85 -9.62 -19.13 0.49
CA VAL A 85 -9.64 -18.38 1.74
C VAL A 85 -10.85 -18.79 2.56
N MET A 86 -10.67 -18.86 3.87
CA MET A 86 -11.75 -19.06 4.85
C MET A 86 -12.20 -17.70 5.35
N VAL A 87 -13.47 -17.38 5.16
CA VAL A 87 -14.02 -16.07 5.53
C VAL A 87 -15.12 -16.23 6.54
N ASP A 88 -15.02 -15.50 7.62
CA ASP A 88 -16.03 -15.36 8.64
C ASP A 88 -16.66 -13.96 8.56
N ALA A 89 -17.99 -13.88 8.54
CA ALA A 89 -18.72 -12.63 8.37
C ALA A 89 -19.96 -12.57 9.28
N PHE A 90 -20.37 -11.36 9.62
CA PHE A 90 -21.66 -11.12 10.23
C PHE A 90 -22.41 -10.01 9.50
N ILE A 91 -23.73 -10.05 9.62
CA ILE A 91 -24.67 -9.17 8.94
C ILE A 91 -25.57 -8.54 9.97
N LYS A 92 -25.76 -7.22 9.88
CA LYS A 92 -26.80 -6.49 10.62
C LYS A 92 -27.96 -6.19 9.71
N TRP A 93 -29.13 -6.63 10.11
CA TRP A 93 -30.34 -6.50 9.31
C TRP A 93 -31.56 -6.17 10.16
N ARG A 94 -32.61 -5.66 9.54
CA ARG A 94 -33.90 -5.43 10.20
C ARG A 94 -35.06 -5.66 9.22
N ILE A 95 -36.22 -5.94 9.79
CA ILE A 95 -37.46 -6.10 9.02
C ILE A 95 -38.05 -4.70 8.79
N VAL A 96 -38.18 -4.29 7.53
CA VAL A 96 -38.76 -2.99 7.12
C VAL A 96 -40.18 -3.18 6.59
N ASP A 97 -40.36 -4.11 5.67
CA ASP A 97 -41.71 -4.48 5.17
C ASP A 97 -42.14 -5.82 5.74
N VAL A 98 -42.93 -5.75 6.78
CA VAL A 98 -43.41 -6.95 7.52
C VAL A 98 -44.34 -7.79 6.66
N LYS A 99 -45.14 -7.16 5.77
CA LYS A 99 -46.04 -7.90 4.87
C LYS A 99 -45.22 -8.70 3.85
N GLN A 100 -44.25 -8.05 3.19
CA GLN A 100 -43.38 -8.72 2.23
C GLN A 100 -42.55 -9.82 2.90
N TYR A 101 -42.07 -9.56 4.11
CA TYR A 101 -41.35 -10.53 4.93
C TYR A 101 -42.20 -11.79 5.21
N TYR A 102 -43.44 -11.57 5.63
CA TYR A 102 -44.36 -12.71 5.88
C TYR A 102 -44.64 -13.51 4.61
N VAL A 103 -44.92 -12.85 3.50
CA VAL A 103 -45.21 -13.50 2.21
C VAL A 103 -43.99 -14.30 1.71
N SER A 104 -42.79 -13.78 1.89
CA SER A 104 -41.56 -14.37 1.32
C SER A 104 -40.99 -15.52 2.17
N VAL A 105 -41.03 -15.39 3.50
CA VAL A 105 -40.40 -16.36 4.43
C VAL A 105 -41.38 -16.96 5.44
N GLY A 106 -42.69 -16.65 5.32
CA GLY A 106 -43.72 -17.15 6.26
C GLY A 106 -43.64 -16.54 7.66
N GLY A 107 -42.89 -15.48 7.84
CA GLY A 107 -42.61 -14.86 9.13
C GLY A 107 -41.69 -15.69 10.04
N ASP A 108 -40.93 -16.59 9.47
CA ASP A 108 -39.98 -17.45 10.18
C ASP A 108 -38.57 -16.83 10.07
N GLU A 109 -38.01 -16.48 11.22
CA GLU A 109 -36.67 -15.86 11.30
C GLU A 109 -35.57 -16.82 10.81
N VAL A 110 -35.71 -18.12 11.06
CA VAL A 110 -34.72 -19.12 10.64
C VAL A 110 -34.63 -19.17 9.12
N ARG A 111 -35.76 -19.16 8.42
CA ARG A 111 -35.83 -19.13 6.97
C ARG A 111 -35.25 -17.81 6.41
N ALA A 112 -35.55 -16.70 7.05
CA ALA A 112 -34.96 -15.39 6.66
C ALA A 112 -33.44 -15.38 6.79
N ARG A 113 -32.91 -15.88 7.92
CA ARG A 113 -31.48 -16.02 8.18
C ARG A 113 -30.79 -16.88 7.11
N THR A 114 -31.37 -18.05 6.83
CA THR A 114 -30.83 -18.95 5.78
C THR A 114 -30.80 -18.27 4.41
N ARG A 115 -31.88 -17.58 4.05
CA ARG A 115 -31.98 -16.86 2.78
C ARG A 115 -30.96 -15.71 2.68
N LEU A 116 -30.81 -14.94 3.75
CA LEU A 116 -29.82 -13.88 3.83
C LEU A 116 -28.39 -14.42 3.73
N LEU A 117 -28.07 -15.51 4.43
CA LEU A 117 -26.75 -16.15 4.32
C LEU A 117 -26.46 -16.60 2.90
N GLN A 118 -27.42 -17.24 2.21
CA GLN A 118 -27.23 -17.63 0.81
C GLN A 118 -26.95 -16.43 -0.09
N THR A 119 -27.70 -15.33 0.10
CA THR A 119 -27.50 -14.10 -0.68
C THR A 119 -26.12 -13.48 -0.43
N VAL A 120 -25.74 -13.34 0.84
CA VAL A 120 -24.43 -12.80 1.21
C VAL A 120 -23.29 -13.67 0.68
N ASN A 121 -23.38 -14.98 0.84
CA ASN A 121 -22.37 -15.91 0.35
C ASN A 121 -22.24 -15.88 -1.18
N SER A 122 -23.35 -15.70 -1.90
CA SER A 122 -23.33 -15.50 -3.35
C SER A 122 -22.61 -14.19 -3.74
N SER A 123 -22.94 -13.10 -3.04
CA SER A 123 -22.31 -11.80 -3.25
C SER A 123 -20.80 -11.83 -2.90
N MET A 124 -20.44 -12.48 -1.79
CA MET A 124 -19.03 -12.67 -1.40
C MET A 124 -18.26 -13.50 -2.43
N ARG A 125 -18.86 -14.59 -2.94
CA ARG A 125 -18.22 -15.43 -3.97
C ARG A 125 -17.95 -14.65 -5.25
N GLU A 126 -18.86 -13.78 -5.66
CA GLU A 126 -18.70 -12.92 -6.83
C GLU A 126 -17.59 -11.88 -6.59
N GLU A 127 -17.57 -11.22 -5.44
CA GLU A 127 -16.61 -10.16 -5.15
C GLU A 127 -15.19 -10.68 -4.90
N PHE A 128 -15.04 -11.78 -4.16
CA PHE A 128 -13.72 -12.38 -3.93
C PHE A 128 -13.14 -13.02 -5.19
N GLY A 129 -14.00 -13.55 -6.07
CA GLY A 129 -13.56 -14.07 -7.36
C GLY A 129 -12.93 -13.03 -8.30
N LYS A 130 -13.20 -11.74 -8.08
CA LYS A 130 -12.65 -10.63 -8.87
C LYS A 130 -11.40 -9.99 -8.24
N ARG A 131 -11.06 -10.33 -6.99
CA ARG A 131 -10.04 -9.64 -6.19
C ARG A 131 -8.92 -10.55 -5.77
N THR A 132 -7.75 -9.94 -5.55
CA THR A 132 -6.58 -10.62 -5.00
C THR A 132 -6.71 -10.73 -3.46
N ILE A 133 -5.97 -11.64 -2.85
CA ILE A 133 -5.93 -11.78 -1.39
C ILE A 133 -5.44 -10.50 -0.73
N HIS A 134 -4.47 -9.83 -1.32
CA HIS A 134 -3.91 -8.59 -0.78
C HIS A 134 -4.97 -7.47 -0.69
N GLU A 135 -5.79 -7.31 -1.71
CA GLU A 135 -6.90 -6.35 -1.73
C GLU A 135 -7.95 -6.68 -0.66
N VAL A 136 -8.26 -7.95 -0.48
CA VAL A 136 -9.24 -8.40 0.52
C VAL A 136 -8.76 -8.20 1.96
N VAL A 137 -7.46 -8.44 2.22
CA VAL A 137 -6.90 -8.41 3.59
C VAL A 137 -6.46 -7.01 4.01
N SER A 138 -5.83 -6.24 3.15
CA SER A 138 -5.09 -5.03 3.57
C SER A 138 -5.44 -3.73 2.84
N GLY A 139 -5.97 -3.77 1.63
CA GLY A 139 -6.05 -2.55 0.84
C GLY A 139 -7.46 -1.95 0.70
N GLU A 140 -8.45 -2.75 0.38
CA GLU A 140 -9.78 -2.29 -0.04
C GLU A 140 -10.93 -2.90 0.76
N ARG A 141 -10.65 -3.39 1.94
CA ARG A 141 -11.63 -4.09 2.79
C ARG A 141 -12.91 -3.29 3.00
N GLU A 142 -12.80 -1.99 3.24
CA GLU A 142 -13.96 -1.13 3.46
C GLU A 142 -14.81 -0.95 2.20
N LYS A 143 -14.18 -0.80 1.05
CA LYS A 143 -14.89 -0.75 -0.25
C LYS A 143 -15.61 -2.07 -0.54
N ILE A 144 -14.96 -3.20 -0.23
CA ILE A 144 -15.57 -4.53 -0.40
C ILE A 144 -16.82 -4.66 0.48
N MET A 145 -16.74 -4.27 1.75
CA MET A 145 -17.88 -4.32 2.67
C MET A 145 -19.03 -3.42 2.20
N THR A 146 -18.73 -2.24 1.67
CA THR A 146 -19.74 -1.33 1.10
C THR A 146 -20.45 -1.95 -0.10
N VAL A 147 -19.70 -2.50 -1.05
CA VAL A 147 -20.25 -3.17 -2.24
C VAL A 147 -21.08 -4.41 -1.85
N LEU A 148 -20.57 -5.21 -0.90
CA LEU A 148 -21.30 -6.38 -0.40
C LEU A 148 -22.61 -5.97 0.27
N ARG A 149 -22.60 -4.92 1.10
CA ARG A 149 -23.80 -4.37 1.72
C ARG A 149 -24.83 -3.96 0.68
N GLU A 150 -24.42 -3.15 -0.31
CA GLU A 150 -25.32 -2.65 -1.35
C GLU A 150 -25.94 -3.77 -2.19
N LYS A 151 -25.14 -4.72 -2.65
CA LYS A 151 -25.65 -5.88 -3.41
C LYS A 151 -26.60 -6.74 -2.58
N THR A 152 -26.22 -7.02 -1.33
CA THR A 152 -27.04 -7.83 -0.45
C THR A 152 -28.34 -7.12 -0.08
N ASP A 153 -28.32 -5.79 0.14
CA ASP A 153 -29.53 -5.00 0.45
C ASP A 153 -30.53 -5.02 -0.69
N ILE A 154 -30.09 -4.89 -1.96
CA ILE A 154 -30.97 -4.98 -3.13
C ILE A 154 -31.77 -6.29 -3.14
N ASP A 155 -31.12 -7.41 -2.85
CA ASP A 155 -31.78 -8.73 -2.83
C ASP A 155 -32.59 -8.95 -1.54
N ALA A 156 -32.10 -8.43 -0.40
CA ALA A 156 -32.79 -8.51 0.88
C ALA A 156 -34.11 -7.73 0.88
N ARG A 157 -34.18 -6.59 0.21
CA ARG A 157 -35.43 -5.82 0.05
C ARG A 157 -36.55 -6.59 -0.66
N LYS A 158 -36.21 -7.55 -1.53
CA LYS A 158 -37.18 -8.44 -2.17
C LYS A 158 -37.92 -9.35 -1.19
N ILE A 159 -37.34 -9.58 -0.03
CA ILE A 159 -37.93 -10.37 1.06
C ILE A 159 -38.42 -9.51 2.22
N GLY A 160 -38.49 -8.17 2.07
CA GLY A 160 -38.98 -7.25 3.09
C GLY A 160 -37.96 -6.90 4.18
N VAL A 161 -36.67 -7.14 3.95
CA VAL A 161 -35.58 -6.94 4.91
C VAL A 161 -34.60 -5.90 4.38
N GLU A 162 -34.07 -5.08 5.26
CA GLU A 162 -32.98 -4.14 4.97
C GLU A 162 -31.68 -4.64 5.60
N VAL A 163 -30.61 -4.64 4.82
CA VAL A 163 -29.27 -4.93 5.30
C VAL A 163 -28.54 -3.62 5.61
N LEU A 164 -28.28 -3.39 6.89
CA LEU A 164 -27.64 -2.18 7.39
C LEU A 164 -26.12 -2.23 7.25
N ASP A 165 -25.53 -3.39 7.54
CA ASP A 165 -24.08 -3.57 7.52
C ASP A 165 -23.72 -5.03 7.25
N VAL A 166 -22.63 -5.21 6.51
CA VAL A 166 -21.99 -6.51 6.27
C VAL A 166 -20.51 -6.36 6.64
N ARG A 167 -20.06 -7.16 7.61
CA ARG A 167 -18.69 -7.10 8.11
C ARG A 167 -18.00 -8.44 8.01
N LEU A 168 -16.80 -8.41 7.47
CA LEU A 168 -15.88 -9.54 7.51
C LEU A 168 -15.21 -9.55 8.89
N LYS A 169 -15.31 -10.63 9.63
CA LYS A 169 -14.61 -10.80 10.92
C LYS A 169 -13.16 -11.18 10.68
N ARG A 170 -12.96 -12.25 9.94
CA ARG A 170 -11.66 -12.87 9.70
C ARG A 170 -11.58 -13.41 8.28
N VAL A 171 -10.40 -13.29 7.70
CA VAL A 171 -10.05 -13.90 6.41
C VAL A 171 -8.74 -14.64 6.61
N ASP A 172 -8.79 -15.96 6.56
CA ASP A 172 -7.64 -16.85 6.80
C ASP A 172 -7.44 -17.83 5.66
N PHE A 173 -6.27 -18.43 5.61
CA PHE A 173 -6.05 -19.59 4.76
C PHE A 173 -6.55 -20.86 5.46
N PRO A 174 -7.04 -21.87 4.72
CA PRO A 174 -7.28 -23.21 5.27
C PRO A 174 -6.01 -23.73 5.97
N LEU A 175 -6.16 -24.33 7.15
CA LEU A 175 -5.05 -24.80 7.98
C LEU A 175 -4.10 -25.75 7.21
N GLU A 176 -4.66 -26.59 6.33
CA GLU A 176 -3.95 -27.60 5.55
C GLU A 176 -2.90 -27.03 4.58
N ILE A 177 -3.14 -25.82 4.09
CA ILE A 177 -2.28 -25.18 3.07
C ILE A 177 -1.57 -23.93 3.57
N SER A 178 -1.95 -23.45 4.75
CA SER A 178 -1.46 -22.19 5.33
C SER A 178 0.08 -22.13 5.35
N GLU A 179 0.74 -23.15 5.90
CA GLU A 179 2.21 -23.17 6.01
C GLU A 179 2.92 -23.19 4.66
N SER A 180 2.39 -23.92 3.68
CA SER A 180 2.97 -24.00 2.34
C SER A 180 2.83 -22.67 1.59
N VAL A 181 1.71 -21.96 1.77
CA VAL A 181 1.47 -20.65 1.19
C VAL A 181 2.40 -19.61 1.83
N TYR A 182 2.54 -19.60 3.15
CA TYR A 182 3.46 -18.69 3.83
C TYR A 182 4.90 -18.88 3.40
N ARG A 183 5.38 -20.14 3.32
CA ARG A 183 6.72 -20.46 2.82
C ARG A 183 6.92 -19.97 1.38
N ARG A 184 5.95 -20.15 0.50
CA ARG A 184 6.02 -19.65 -0.88
C ARG A 184 6.05 -18.13 -0.92
N MET A 185 5.22 -17.44 -0.14
CA MET A 185 5.21 -15.97 -0.07
C MET A 185 6.54 -15.43 0.49
N ASP A 186 7.13 -16.07 1.50
CA ASP A 186 8.44 -15.69 2.02
C ASP A 186 9.54 -15.88 0.98
N ALA A 187 9.54 -17.02 0.28
CA ALA A 187 10.48 -17.27 -0.82
C ALA A 187 10.36 -16.25 -1.95
N GLU A 188 9.13 -15.92 -2.35
CA GLU A 188 8.88 -14.92 -3.38
C GLU A 188 9.33 -13.51 -2.96
N ARG A 189 9.04 -13.11 -1.71
CA ARG A 189 9.53 -11.83 -1.18
C ARG A 189 11.06 -11.77 -1.12
N LYS A 190 11.70 -12.88 -0.72
CA LYS A 190 13.16 -12.98 -0.74
C LYS A 190 13.73 -12.89 -2.15
N ARG A 191 13.07 -13.53 -3.14
CA ARG A 191 13.46 -13.45 -4.55
C ARG A 191 13.41 -12.01 -5.05
N VAL A 192 12.28 -11.32 -4.85
CA VAL A 192 12.11 -9.91 -5.27
C VAL A 192 13.12 -9.00 -4.56
N ALA A 193 13.32 -9.19 -3.26
CA ALA A 193 14.31 -8.41 -2.51
C ALA A 193 15.74 -8.62 -3.03
N ASN A 194 16.11 -9.86 -3.37
CA ASN A 194 17.41 -10.16 -3.94
C ASN A 194 17.58 -9.57 -5.35
N GLU A 195 16.55 -9.64 -6.17
CA GLU A 195 16.52 -9.04 -7.51
C GLU A 195 16.71 -7.51 -7.44
N LEU A 196 15.98 -6.84 -6.54
CA LEU A 196 16.14 -5.39 -6.34
C LEU A 196 17.54 -5.02 -5.82
N ARG A 197 18.09 -5.82 -4.88
CA ARG A 197 19.47 -5.61 -4.40
C ARG A 197 20.51 -5.83 -5.51
N ALA A 198 20.35 -6.89 -6.29
CA ALA A 198 21.25 -7.18 -7.40
C ALA A 198 21.21 -6.06 -8.46
N THR A 199 20.03 -5.58 -8.83
CA THR A 199 19.85 -4.45 -9.75
C THR A 199 20.48 -3.16 -9.17
N GLY A 200 20.24 -2.88 -7.88
CA GLY A 200 20.83 -1.72 -7.22
C GLY A 200 22.36 -1.79 -7.15
N ASN A 201 22.93 -2.97 -6.88
CA ASN A 201 24.37 -3.17 -6.89
C ASN A 201 24.97 -2.98 -8.29
N ALA A 202 24.34 -3.55 -9.32
CA ALA A 202 24.78 -3.40 -10.70
C ALA A 202 24.75 -1.95 -11.16
N GLU A 203 23.70 -1.20 -10.83
CA GLU A 203 23.62 0.22 -11.18
C GLU A 203 24.64 1.07 -10.39
N SER A 204 24.86 0.75 -9.11
CA SER A 204 25.90 1.40 -8.31
C SER A 204 27.30 1.17 -8.88
N GLU A 205 27.61 -0.05 -9.32
CA GLU A 205 28.90 -0.38 -9.92
C GLU A 205 29.10 0.35 -11.26
N LYS A 206 28.06 0.41 -12.08
CA LYS A 206 28.06 1.17 -13.32
C LYS A 206 28.33 2.65 -13.12
N ILE A 207 27.62 3.26 -12.13
CA ILE A 207 27.84 4.68 -11.79
C ILE A 207 29.27 4.92 -11.32
N ARG A 208 29.83 4.04 -10.47
CA ARG A 208 31.20 4.15 -10.00
C ARG A 208 32.22 4.01 -11.13
N ALA A 209 32.04 3.00 -11.98
CA ALA A 209 32.91 2.81 -13.14
C ALA A 209 32.90 3.99 -14.10
N ASP A 210 31.75 4.59 -14.35
CA ASP A 210 31.63 5.78 -15.20
C ASP A 210 32.31 7.02 -14.54
N ALA A 211 32.12 7.21 -13.24
CA ALA A 211 32.78 8.26 -12.49
C ALA A 211 34.29 8.10 -12.48
N ASP A 212 34.83 6.91 -12.27
CA ASP A 212 36.25 6.62 -12.32
C ASP A 212 36.81 6.86 -13.71
N LYS A 213 36.13 6.44 -14.77
CA LYS A 213 36.48 6.72 -16.14
C LYS A 213 36.52 8.24 -16.41
N GLN A 214 35.52 8.99 -15.99
CA GLN A 214 35.49 10.44 -16.14
C GLN A 214 36.65 11.10 -15.39
N ARG A 215 36.95 10.67 -14.17
CA ARG A 215 38.08 11.13 -13.39
C ARG A 215 39.41 10.94 -14.13
N GLU A 216 39.66 9.75 -14.66
CA GLU A 216 40.87 9.44 -15.42
C GLU A 216 41.00 10.31 -16.68
N VAL A 217 39.89 10.52 -17.41
CA VAL A 217 39.88 11.41 -18.58
C VAL A 217 40.22 12.86 -18.20
N ILE A 218 39.59 13.36 -17.11
CA ILE A 218 39.86 14.73 -16.63
C ILE A 218 41.33 14.89 -16.23
N LEU A 219 41.91 13.93 -15.48
CA LEU A 219 43.31 13.95 -15.08
C LEU A 219 44.25 13.89 -16.28
N ALA A 220 43.99 13.03 -17.25
CA ALA A 220 44.78 12.91 -18.47
C ALA A 220 44.75 14.19 -19.31
N VAL A 221 43.58 14.80 -19.46
CA VAL A 221 43.43 16.09 -20.15
C VAL A 221 44.18 17.19 -19.42
N ALA A 222 44.01 17.28 -18.09
CA ALA A 222 44.72 18.30 -17.29
C ALA A 222 46.25 18.13 -17.36
N TYR A 223 46.75 16.89 -17.31
CA TYR A 223 48.19 16.60 -17.45
C TYR A 223 48.71 16.98 -18.84
N ARG A 224 47.98 16.60 -19.90
CA ARG A 224 48.32 17.00 -21.29
C ARG A 224 48.42 18.52 -21.41
N ASP A 225 47.44 19.25 -20.90
CA ASP A 225 47.38 20.70 -21.02
C ASP A 225 48.48 21.38 -20.17
N ALA A 226 48.78 20.83 -19.00
CA ALA A 226 49.92 21.28 -18.19
C ALA A 226 51.26 21.06 -18.91
N GLN A 227 51.49 19.88 -19.52
CA GLN A 227 52.69 19.59 -20.28
C GLN A 227 52.81 20.48 -21.52
N LYS A 228 51.69 20.73 -22.20
CA LYS A 228 51.67 21.64 -23.35
C LYS A 228 52.06 23.08 -22.94
N THR A 229 51.43 23.59 -21.87
CA THR A 229 51.74 24.94 -21.36
C THR A 229 53.18 25.04 -20.91
N LYS A 230 53.71 24.01 -20.24
CA LYS A 230 55.13 23.96 -19.84
C LYS A 230 56.03 23.93 -21.05
N GLY A 231 55.76 23.11 -22.06
CA GLY A 231 56.52 23.02 -23.29
C GLY A 231 56.53 24.35 -24.09
N GLU A 232 55.38 25.01 -24.16
CA GLU A 232 55.27 26.32 -24.76
C GLU A 232 56.10 27.38 -24.00
N GLY A 233 56.10 27.36 -22.67
CA GLY A 233 56.91 28.20 -21.80
C GLY A 233 58.40 27.96 -22.00
N ASP A 234 58.78 26.68 -21.99
CA ASP A 234 60.20 26.30 -22.20
C ASP A 234 60.70 26.72 -23.62
N ALA A 235 59.88 26.51 -24.65
CA ALA A 235 60.16 26.91 -25.99
C ALA A 235 60.35 28.47 -26.12
N LYS A 236 59.42 29.20 -25.49
CA LYS A 236 59.48 30.67 -25.47
C LYS A 236 60.70 31.17 -24.70
N ALA A 237 61.03 30.57 -23.57
CA ALA A 237 62.23 30.88 -22.80
C ALA A 237 63.53 30.62 -23.65
N SER A 238 63.58 29.41 -24.24
CA SER A 238 64.73 29.03 -25.10
C SER A 238 64.88 29.96 -26.29
N ALA A 239 63.81 30.36 -26.98
CA ALA A 239 63.83 31.30 -28.07
C ALA A 239 64.32 32.71 -27.62
N THR A 240 63.86 33.17 -26.43
CA THR A 240 64.28 34.43 -25.84
C THR A 240 65.79 34.45 -25.50
N TYR A 241 66.22 33.33 -24.87
CA TYR A 241 67.64 33.15 -24.57
C TYR A 241 68.47 33.12 -25.86
N ALA A 242 68.07 32.34 -26.86
CA ALA A 242 68.82 32.30 -28.15
C ALA A 242 68.84 33.65 -28.84
N ALA A 243 67.77 34.42 -28.86
CA ALA A 243 67.76 35.77 -29.44
C ALA A 243 68.63 36.77 -28.68
N ALA A 244 68.62 36.68 -27.33
CA ALA A 244 69.44 37.58 -26.51
C ALA A 244 70.93 37.30 -26.59
N PHE A 245 71.33 36.04 -26.51
CA PHE A 245 72.70 35.60 -26.40
C PHE A 245 73.34 35.24 -27.76
N GLY A 246 72.55 35.01 -28.80
CA GLY A 246 73.01 34.76 -30.15
C GLY A 246 73.77 35.99 -30.77
N ARG A 247 73.54 37.19 -30.20
CA ARG A 247 74.24 38.41 -30.63
C ARG A 247 75.77 38.40 -30.30
N ASN A 248 76.15 37.69 -29.22
CA ASN A 248 77.58 37.51 -28.85
C ASN A 248 77.74 36.14 -28.17
N THR A 249 77.99 35.10 -28.95
CA THR A 249 78.13 33.73 -28.53
C THR A 249 79.29 33.47 -27.59
N GLU A 250 80.38 34.25 -27.76
CA GLU A 250 81.59 34.16 -26.92
C GLU A 250 81.29 34.66 -25.49
N PHE A 251 80.62 35.82 -25.39
CA PHE A 251 80.22 36.38 -24.12
C PHE A 251 79.18 35.40 -23.42
N TYR A 252 78.26 34.79 -24.14
CA TYR A 252 77.33 33.83 -23.58
C TYR A 252 78.08 32.59 -23.06
N SER A 253 78.98 32.05 -23.80
CA SER A 253 79.78 30.91 -23.38
C SER A 253 80.60 31.23 -22.11
N PHE A 254 81.11 32.42 -22.02
CA PHE A 254 81.83 32.91 -20.83
C PHE A 254 80.81 33.01 -19.62
N TYR A 255 79.77 33.74 -19.81
CA TYR A 255 78.73 33.90 -18.76
C TYR A 255 78.18 32.56 -18.26
N ARG A 256 77.85 31.66 -19.17
CA ARG A 256 77.31 30.32 -18.83
C ARG A 256 78.36 29.46 -18.10
N SER A 257 79.63 29.59 -18.45
CA SER A 257 80.70 28.90 -17.74
C SER A 257 80.83 29.41 -16.30
N LEU A 258 80.71 30.71 -16.08
CA LEU A 258 80.73 31.29 -14.74
C LEU A 258 79.59 30.85 -13.89
N GLU A 259 78.35 30.78 -14.48
CA GLU A 259 77.16 30.28 -13.81
C GLU A 259 77.31 28.78 -13.43
N ALA A 260 77.83 27.97 -14.35
CA ALA A 260 78.15 26.58 -14.12
C ALA A 260 79.22 26.40 -13.01
N TYR A 261 80.25 27.24 -12.99
CA TYR A 261 81.24 27.24 -11.92
C TYR A 261 80.57 27.55 -10.56
N LYS A 262 79.78 28.62 -10.51
CA LYS A 262 79.04 29.01 -9.29
C LYS A 262 78.17 27.88 -8.73
N GLN A 263 77.52 27.16 -9.61
CA GLN A 263 76.69 26.02 -9.18
C GLN A 263 77.54 24.81 -8.76
N SER A 264 78.53 24.46 -9.54
CA SER A 264 79.42 23.32 -9.26
C SER A 264 80.29 23.50 -7.97
N PHE A 265 80.60 24.74 -7.63
CA PHE A 265 81.40 25.05 -6.42
C PHE A 265 80.55 25.57 -5.25
N LYS A 266 79.23 25.27 -5.26
CA LYS A 266 78.33 25.77 -4.22
C LYS A 266 78.53 25.02 -2.88
N ASN A 267 78.82 23.72 -2.90
CA ASN A 267 78.99 22.91 -1.72
C ASN A 267 80.52 22.84 -1.35
N LYS A 268 80.85 23.20 -0.12
CA LYS A 268 82.22 23.19 0.40
C LYS A 268 82.71 21.77 0.79
N SER A 269 81.86 20.81 0.76
CA SER A 269 82.18 19.42 1.17
C SER A 269 82.61 18.51 0.02
N ASP A 270 82.44 18.97 -1.21
CA ASP A 270 82.71 18.12 -2.37
C ASP A 270 84.20 18.19 -2.78
N VAL A 271 84.79 16.99 -2.94
CA VAL A 271 86.18 16.89 -3.49
C VAL A 271 86.07 16.73 -4.99
N MET A 272 86.57 17.70 -5.72
CA MET A 272 86.55 17.66 -7.17
C MET A 272 87.94 17.36 -7.71
N VAL A 273 88.01 16.33 -8.54
CA VAL A 273 89.24 16.07 -9.34
C VAL A 273 89.11 16.76 -10.65
N ILE A 274 90.00 17.76 -10.86
CA ILE A 274 89.94 18.66 -12.01
C ILE A 274 91.00 18.30 -12.98
N ASP A 275 90.67 18.11 -14.28
CA ASP A 275 91.63 18.14 -15.36
C ASP A 275 91.72 19.61 -15.89
N PRO A 276 92.86 20.32 -15.67
CA PRO A 276 93.01 21.67 -16.07
C PRO A 276 92.98 21.92 -17.59
N SER A 277 93.07 20.88 -18.40
CA SER A 277 93.04 20.96 -19.86
C SER A 277 91.57 20.86 -20.42
N SER A 278 90.61 20.50 -19.57
CA SER A 278 89.25 20.40 -19.95
C SER A 278 88.66 21.73 -20.50
N ALA A 279 87.84 21.63 -21.54
CA ALA A 279 87.15 22.77 -22.12
C ALA A 279 86.22 23.50 -21.11
N PHE A 280 85.75 22.77 -20.04
CA PHE A 280 84.96 23.38 -18.95
C PHE A 280 85.74 24.48 -18.21
N PHE A 281 87.06 24.35 -18.01
CA PHE A 281 87.85 25.33 -17.30
C PHE A 281 88.58 26.35 -18.21
N LYS A 282 88.20 26.40 -19.50
CA LYS A 282 88.81 27.32 -20.48
C LYS A 282 88.78 28.75 -19.98
N TYR A 283 87.73 29.26 -19.46
CA TYR A 283 87.57 30.63 -18.99
C TYR A 283 88.07 30.89 -17.57
N LEU A 284 88.35 29.84 -16.79
CA LEU A 284 89.01 29.96 -15.49
C LEU A 284 90.50 30.24 -15.67
N LYS A 285 91.11 29.67 -16.71
CA LYS A 285 92.53 29.87 -17.03
C LYS A 285 92.83 31.19 -17.73
N SER A 286 91.97 31.66 -18.58
CA SER A 286 92.18 32.90 -19.28
C SER A 286 90.85 33.68 -19.44
N SER A 287 90.92 34.97 -19.19
CA SER A 287 89.77 35.88 -19.28
C SER A 287 89.30 36.18 -20.73
N GLY A 288 89.72 35.35 -21.73
CA GLY A 288 89.24 35.49 -23.10
C GLY A 288 89.67 36.77 -23.81
N ARG A 289 90.74 37.37 -23.39
CA ARG A 289 91.31 38.42 -24.18
C ARG A 289 91.87 37.79 -25.45
N ALA A 290 91.12 37.90 -26.54
CA ALA A 290 91.62 37.62 -27.86
C ALA A 290 92.83 38.52 -28.09
N GLY A 291 93.99 37.90 -28.19
CA GLY A 291 95.17 38.58 -28.73
C GLY A 291 94.87 39.12 -30.12
N LYS A 292 95.26 40.29 -30.35
CA LYS A 292 95.28 40.91 -31.66
C LYS A 292 95.64 39.98 -32.78
#